data_f40712cf56b21f2f52197fd44a443cff
#
_entry.id   f40712cf56b21f2f52197fd44a443cff
#
_cell.length_a   1.000
_cell.length_b   1.000
_cell.length_c   1.000
_cell.angle_alpha   90.00
_cell.angle_beta   90.00
_cell.angle_gamma   90.00
#
_symmetry.space_group_name_H-M   'P 1'
#
loop_
_entity.id
_entity.type
_entity.pdbx_description
1 polymer ?
#
loop_
_entity_poly.entity_id
_entity_poly.type
_entity_poly.pdbx_seq_one_letter_code
_entity_poly.pdbx_strand_id
1 'polypeptide(L)'
;MMNVTTSFKTFLFPIIGLIFYLSINASGQNFEIYVSDAGNFSNPPWKIFKYDENGENPEVFIDTVLAWPQDIVFLEDQQVVLISNLNSGRITKYNSSTGDYIGNFATGIAGPTRMKIGADSLLYVLQWSGNGKVRRYQLDGTYVGEFTNLGVAQSIGLDWDSNGNLFVSSYSGDNVRKFDPNGNDLGVIVASNLAGPTNIWIDENDNLFVLDYDGTAVKKFNSNGAFQNNFINGLSQSEGVDFFSNGNILIGNGATSSVKLFDSNGVYIKEFIPSGSGGLLRPNAVVIREVAPVNVQEESSINTPEFKLDQNYPNPFNPSTKIGWQSSVSGRQTLKVYDVLGNEVATLVDEYRNAGFNSVLYTVNSSLPSGVYYYHLRAGSFIQTNKMIYLK
;
A
#
# COMPACT_ATOMS: atom_id res chain seq x y z
N MET A 1 -86.73 -0.63 -28.05
CA MET A 1 -85.62 -1.08 -27.19
C MET A 1 -84.42 -0.31 -27.56
N MET A 2 -84.14 0.70 -26.77
CA MET A 2 -82.96 1.61 -26.99
C MET A 2 -81.84 1.21 -26.00
N ASN A 3 -80.71 0.80 -26.48
CA ASN A 3 -79.52 0.59 -25.71
C ASN A 3 -78.73 1.87 -25.56
N VAL A 4 -78.62 2.38 -24.33
CA VAL A 4 -77.77 3.50 -24.00
C VAL A 4 -76.45 2.95 -23.51
N THR A 5 -75.40 3.18 -24.25
CA THR A 5 -74.01 2.89 -23.86
C THR A 5 -73.37 4.14 -23.25
N THR A 6 -73.15 4.11 -21.95
CA THR A 6 -72.42 5.16 -21.22
C THR A 6 -70.92 4.89 -21.34
N SER A 7 -70.22 5.83 -21.98
CA SER A 7 -68.75 5.82 -22.11
C SER A 7 -68.14 6.54 -20.91
N PHE A 8 -67.39 5.83 -20.06
CA PHE A 8 -66.53 6.43 -19.04
C PHE A 8 -65.17 6.81 -19.65
N LYS A 9 -64.89 8.08 -19.71
CA LYS A 9 -63.57 8.61 -20.02
C LYS A 9 -62.72 8.57 -18.75
N THR A 10 -61.72 7.68 -18.72
CA THR A 10 -60.71 7.68 -17.67
C THR A 10 -59.65 8.73 -18.02
N PHE A 11 -59.52 9.75 -17.17
CA PHE A 11 -58.39 10.70 -17.25
C PHE A 11 -57.19 10.05 -16.58
N LEU A 12 -56.14 9.72 -17.36
CA LEU A 12 -54.81 9.41 -16.85
C LEU A 12 -54.09 10.69 -16.61
N PHE A 13 -53.74 10.99 -15.34
CA PHE A 13 -52.75 11.98 -14.98
C PHE A 13 -51.38 11.33 -15.08
N PRO A 14 -50.41 11.97 -15.79
CA PRO A 14 -49.04 11.48 -15.74
C PRO A 14 -48.42 11.89 -14.40
N ILE A 15 -48.11 10.88 -13.57
CA ILE A 15 -47.24 11.06 -12.40
C ILE A 15 -45.82 11.27 -12.95
N ILE A 16 -45.38 12.53 -12.97
CA ILE A 16 -43.96 12.85 -13.20
C ILE A 16 -43.22 12.48 -11.91
N GLY A 17 -42.68 11.26 -11.90
CA GLY A 17 -41.75 10.83 -10.86
C GLY A 17 -40.46 11.62 -10.98
N LEU A 18 -40.27 12.61 -10.08
CA LEU A 18 -39.00 13.29 -9.90
C LEU A 18 -38.03 12.27 -9.28
N ILE A 19 -37.22 11.63 -10.11
CA ILE A 19 -36.11 10.79 -9.62
C ILE A 19 -35.05 11.75 -9.12
N PHE A 20 -35.03 11.97 -7.81
CA PHE A 20 -33.88 12.54 -7.15
C PHE A 20 -32.72 11.54 -7.26
N TYR A 21 -31.80 11.78 -8.16
CA TYR A 21 -30.46 11.21 -8.07
C TYR A 21 -29.80 11.82 -6.82
N LEU A 22 -29.90 11.13 -5.70
CA LEU A 22 -28.95 11.32 -4.61
C LEU A 22 -27.60 10.84 -5.17
N SER A 23 -26.79 11.77 -5.66
CA SER A 23 -25.36 11.54 -5.79
C SER A 23 -24.82 11.38 -4.37
N ILE A 24 -24.73 10.13 -3.91
CA ILE A 24 -23.86 9.80 -2.80
C ILE A 24 -22.47 10.07 -3.35
N ASN A 25 -21.90 11.22 -3.00
CA ASN A 25 -20.47 11.42 -3.06
C ASN A 25 -19.89 10.44 -2.05
N ALA A 26 -19.66 9.19 -2.48
CA ALA A 26 -18.67 8.36 -1.87
C ALA A 26 -17.38 9.18 -1.99
N SER A 27 -16.81 9.63 -0.90
CA SER A 27 -15.45 10.13 -0.86
C SER A 27 -14.57 8.98 -1.36
N GLY A 28 -14.30 8.96 -2.66
CA GLY A 28 -13.42 7.99 -3.27
C GLY A 28 -12.06 8.12 -2.57
N GLN A 29 -11.53 7.03 -2.07
CA GLN A 29 -10.12 6.98 -1.74
C GLN A 29 -9.39 7.26 -3.05
N ASN A 30 -8.60 8.33 -3.09
CA ASN A 30 -7.76 8.62 -4.23
C ASN A 30 -6.52 7.72 -4.13
N PHE A 31 -6.25 6.96 -5.18
CA PHE A 31 -5.03 6.17 -5.28
C PHE A 31 -4.17 6.71 -6.41
N GLU A 32 -2.89 6.52 -6.28
CA GLU A 32 -1.94 6.56 -7.37
C GLU A 32 -1.34 5.15 -7.53
N ILE A 33 -1.15 4.72 -8.77
CA ILE A 33 -0.55 3.42 -9.06
C ILE A 33 0.87 3.65 -9.55
N TYR A 34 1.82 3.05 -8.86
CA TYR A 34 3.24 3.12 -9.23
C TYR A 34 3.69 1.79 -9.79
N VAL A 35 4.42 1.84 -10.90
CA VAL A 35 4.92 0.64 -11.59
C VAL A 35 6.40 0.80 -11.88
N SER A 36 7.23 -0.11 -11.38
CA SER A 36 8.62 -0.17 -11.82
C SER A 36 8.71 -0.89 -13.14
N ASP A 37 9.40 -0.28 -14.10
CA ASP A 37 9.68 -0.85 -15.41
C ASP A 37 11.11 -1.40 -15.47
N ALA A 38 11.24 -2.72 -15.54
CA ALA A 38 12.52 -3.40 -15.72
C ALA A 38 13.12 -3.17 -17.12
N GLY A 39 12.39 -2.58 -18.05
CA GLY A 39 12.83 -2.33 -19.42
C GLY A 39 13.33 -3.59 -20.10
N ASN A 40 14.60 -3.57 -20.54
CA ASN A 40 15.29 -4.73 -21.11
C ASN A 40 16.21 -5.39 -20.07
N PHE A 41 15.80 -5.48 -18.79
CA PHE A 41 16.55 -6.04 -17.67
C PHE A 41 17.89 -5.32 -17.44
N SER A 42 18.99 -5.85 -17.95
CA SER A 42 20.34 -5.31 -17.73
C SER A 42 20.60 -4.00 -18.48
N ASN A 43 19.73 -3.57 -19.38
CA ASN A 43 19.93 -2.39 -20.20
C ASN A 43 18.84 -1.34 -19.97
N PRO A 44 19.21 -0.05 -19.83
CA PRO A 44 18.24 1.03 -19.78
C PRO A 44 17.45 1.16 -21.11
N PRO A 45 16.34 1.92 -21.11
CA PRO A 45 15.88 2.79 -20.03
C PRO A 45 15.11 2.03 -18.94
N TRP A 46 15.33 2.45 -17.69
CA TRP A 46 14.52 2.02 -16.55
C TRP A 46 13.72 3.21 -16.04
N LYS A 47 12.49 2.96 -15.59
CA LYS A 47 11.58 3.99 -15.11
C LYS A 47 10.73 3.49 -13.97
N ILE A 48 10.28 4.42 -13.14
CA ILE A 48 9.10 4.24 -12.30
C ILE A 48 8.01 5.10 -12.92
N PHE A 49 6.94 4.47 -13.34
CA PHE A 49 5.75 5.15 -13.83
C PHE A 49 4.78 5.40 -12.69
N LYS A 50 4.01 6.49 -12.82
CA LYS A 50 2.85 6.78 -12.01
C LYS A 50 1.62 6.84 -12.93
N TYR A 51 0.51 6.29 -12.46
CA TYR A 51 -0.80 6.31 -13.09
C TYR A 51 -1.84 6.80 -12.08
N ASP A 52 -2.97 7.30 -12.57
CA ASP A 52 -4.10 7.64 -11.73
C ASP A 52 -4.85 6.40 -11.18
N GLU A 53 -5.91 6.64 -10.40
CA GLU A 53 -6.74 5.60 -9.78
C GLU A 53 -7.44 4.67 -10.78
N ASN A 54 -7.49 5.02 -12.07
CA ASN A 54 -8.08 4.22 -13.14
C ASN A 54 -7.04 3.42 -13.94
N GLY A 55 -5.75 3.62 -13.67
CA GLY A 55 -4.63 3.08 -14.44
C GLY A 55 -4.37 3.83 -15.73
N GLU A 56 -4.84 5.08 -15.82
CA GLU A 56 -4.71 5.99 -16.97
C GLU A 56 -3.69 7.10 -16.67
N ASN A 57 -3.50 8.03 -17.60
CA ASN A 57 -2.65 9.21 -17.46
C ASN A 57 -1.20 8.89 -16.99
N PRO A 58 -0.44 8.09 -17.78
CA PRO A 58 0.91 7.70 -17.42
C PRO A 58 1.86 8.90 -17.31
N GLU A 59 2.57 8.99 -16.19
CA GLU A 59 3.65 9.94 -15.97
C GLU A 59 4.94 9.18 -15.66
N VAL A 60 6.09 9.70 -16.10
CA VAL A 60 7.39 9.21 -15.64
C VAL A 60 7.67 9.87 -14.30
N PHE A 61 7.58 9.08 -13.23
CA PHE A 61 7.80 9.58 -11.87
C PHE A 61 9.29 9.62 -11.51
N ILE A 62 10.05 8.56 -11.87
CA ILE A 62 11.50 8.50 -11.68
C ILE A 62 12.13 7.88 -12.94
N ASP A 63 13.21 8.51 -13.47
CA ASP A 63 14.01 7.98 -14.58
C ASP A 63 15.53 8.11 -14.36
N THR A 64 15.94 8.59 -13.19
CA THR A 64 17.34 8.83 -12.86
C THR A 64 17.81 7.93 -11.72
N VAL A 65 19.11 7.57 -11.74
CA VAL A 65 19.78 6.76 -10.70
C VAL A 65 19.12 5.39 -10.49
N LEU A 66 18.48 4.85 -11.54
CA LEU A 66 17.91 3.50 -11.58
C LEU A 66 18.88 2.51 -12.22
N ALA A 67 18.82 1.25 -11.79
CA ALA A 67 19.62 0.13 -12.34
C ALA A 67 18.88 -1.19 -12.16
N TRP A 68 17.94 -1.48 -13.05
CA TRP A 68 16.97 -2.56 -12.96
C TRP A 68 16.19 -2.49 -11.63
N PRO A 69 15.23 -1.54 -11.54
CA PRO A 69 14.41 -1.35 -10.34
C PRO A 69 13.52 -2.57 -10.10
N GLN A 70 13.57 -3.11 -8.89
CA GLN A 70 12.89 -4.34 -8.52
C GLN A 70 11.68 -4.10 -7.64
N ASP A 71 11.73 -3.08 -6.77
CA ASP A 71 10.67 -2.82 -5.80
C ASP A 71 10.55 -1.35 -5.43
N ILE A 72 9.38 -0.99 -4.92
CA ILE A 72 8.99 0.36 -4.53
C ILE A 72 8.40 0.30 -3.12
N VAL A 73 8.97 1.02 -2.16
CA VAL A 73 8.43 1.12 -0.80
C VAL A 73 8.31 2.58 -0.39
N PHE A 74 7.10 3.03 -0.10
CA PHE A 74 6.85 4.38 0.42
C PHE A 74 7.03 4.42 1.94
N LEU A 75 7.80 5.40 2.42
CA LEU A 75 7.93 5.76 3.83
C LEU A 75 7.21 7.08 4.04
N GLU A 76 5.90 7.04 4.20
CA GLU A 76 5.02 8.22 4.16
C GLU A 76 5.37 9.24 5.24
N ASP A 77 5.66 8.78 6.45
CA ASP A 77 6.05 9.67 7.56
C ASP A 77 7.37 10.43 7.32
N GLN A 78 8.20 9.93 6.40
CA GLN A 78 9.48 10.56 6.01
C GLN A 78 9.38 11.31 4.68
N GLN A 79 8.26 11.22 3.97
CA GLN A 79 8.08 11.75 2.61
C GLN A 79 9.12 11.20 1.61
N VAL A 80 9.45 9.92 1.75
CA VAL A 80 10.46 9.22 0.96
C VAL A 80 9.87 8.01 0.27
N VAL A 81 10.32 7.74 -0.94
CA VAL A 81 10.15 6.45 -1.61
C VAL A 81 11.50 5.77 -1.82
N LEU A 82 11.55 4.49 -1.50
CA LEU A 82 12.72 3.63 -1.66
C LEU A 82 12.56 2.78 -2.92
N ILE A 83 13.63 2.72 -3.72
CA ILE A 83 13.69 1.85 -4.90
C ILE A 83 14.88 0.90 -4.75
N SER A 84 14.62 -0.39 -4.77
CA SER A 84 15.69 -1.39 -4.84
C SER A 84 16.19 -1.52 -6.28
N ASN A 85 17.52 -1.53 -6.47
CA ASN A 85 18.16 -1.55 -7.78
C ASN A 85 19.10 -2.74 -7.88
N LEU A 86 18.68 -3.80 -8.55
CA LEU A 86 19.36 -5.07 -8.60
C LEU A 86 20.79 -4.94 -9.12
N ASN A 87 20.99 -4.28 -10.28
CA ASN A 87 22.28 -4.21 -10.95
C ASN A 87 23.30 -3.29 -10.25
N SER A 88 22.83 -2.31 -9.45
CA SER A 88 23.75 -1.41 -8.74
C SER A 88 24.05 -1.81 -7.30
N GLY A 89 23.33 -2.80 -6.78
CA GLY A 89 23.49 -3.24 -5.40
C GLY A 89 23.09 -2.18 -4.37
N ARG A 90 22.10 -1.34 -4.69
CA ARG A 90 21.68 -0.20 -3.87
C ARG A 90 20.16 -0.17 -3.68
N ILE A 91 19.77 0.40 -2.56
CA ILE A 91 18.44 0.96 -2.36
C ILE A 91 18.59 2.47 -2.40
N THR A 92 17.94 3.12 -3.35
CA THR A 92 17.96 4.58 -3.54
C THR A 92 16.74 5.23 -2.90
N LYS A 93 16.92 6.49 -2.45
CA LYS A 93 15.86 7.31 -1.87
C LYS A 93 15.47 8.43 -2.82
N TYR A 94 14.17 8.67 -2.94
CA TYR A 94 13.61 9.80 -3.68
C TYR A 94 12.55 10.49 -2.84
N ASN A 95 12.25 11.75 -3.17
CA ASN A 95 11.09 12.43 -2.62
C ASN A 95 9.81 11.74 -3.09
N SER A 96 8.92 11.38 -2.16
CA SER A 96 7.72 10.58 -2.46
C SER A 96 6.65 11.33 -3.25
N SER A 97 6.75 12.66 -3.37
CA SER A 97 5.82 13.49 -4.14
C SER A 97 6.37 13.92 -5.50
N THR A 98 7.68 14.21 -5.60
CA THR A 98 8.29 14.76 -6.82
C THR A 98 9.11 13.75 -7.61
N GLY A 99 9.52 12.62 -7.01
CA GLY A 99 10.46 11.68 -7.62
C GLY A 99 11.90 12.15 -7.66
N ASP A 100 12.24 13.28 -7.02
CA ASP A 100 13.59 13.81 -6.99
C ASP A 100 14.52 12.90 -6.16
N TYR A 101 15.71 12.64 -6.71
CA TYR A 101 16.73 11.83 -6.03
C TYR A 101 17.27 12.54 -4.79
N ILE A 102 17.21 11.87 -3.64
CA ILE A 102 17.70 12.37 -2.35
C ILE A 102 19.08 11.77 -2.01
N GLY A 103 19.30 10.49 -2.34
CA GLY A 103 20.50 9.77 -1.97
C GLY A 103 20.34 8.26 -1.93
N ASN A 104 21.31 7.57 -1.36
CA ASN A 104 21.19 6.13 -1.11
C ASN A 104 20.60 5.89 0.29
N PHE A 105 19.66 4.96 0.39
CA PHE A 105 19.20 4.40 1.66
C PHE A 105 20.21 3.36 2.17
N ALA A 106 20.59 2.42 1.30
CA ALA A 106 21.58 1.39 1.60
C ALA A 106 22.41 1.04 0.36
N THR A 107 23.63 0.57 0.57
CA THR A 107 24.55 0.15 -0.50
C THR A 107 25.24 -1.18 -0.15
N GLY A 108 25.93 -1.78 -1.12
CA GLY A 108 26.67 -3.04 -0.90
C GLY A 108 25.75 -4.24 -0.65
N ILE A 109 24.56 -4.24 -1.26
CA ILE A 109 23.62 -5.35 -1.23
C ILE A 109 23.83 -6.16 -2.52
N ALA A 110 23.88 -7.47 -2.40
CA ALA A 110 24.15 -8.33 -3.55
C ALA A 110 22.89 -8.53 -4.42
N GLY A 111 22.54 -7.48 -5.19
CA GLY A 111 21.33 -7.44 -6.01
C GLY A 111 20.05 -7.40 -5.18
N PRO A 112 19.69 -6.24 -4.60
CA PRO A 112 18.45 -6.11 -3.83
C PRO A 112 17.25 -6.30 -4.74
N THR A 113 16.33 -7.18 -4.33
CA THR A 113 15.06 -7.46 -5.01
C THR A 113 13.91 -6.88 -4.19
N ARG A 114 13.01 -7.71 -3.66
CA ARG A 114 11.87 -7.25 -2.88
C ARG A 114 12.27 -6.75 -1.50
N MET A 115 11.51 -5.77 -1.06
CA MET A 115 11.63 -5.15 0.26
C MET A 115 10.26 -5.16 0.94
N LYS A 116 10.22 -5.49 2.23
CA LYS A 116 8.97 -5.43 2.99
C LYS A 116 9.23 -5.00 4.42
N ILE A 117 8.40 -4.13 4.96
CA ILE A 117 8.49 -3.72 6.36
C ILE A 117 7.81 -4.80 7.21
N GLY A 118 8.58 -5.37 8.14
CA GLY A 118 8.08 -6.37 9.07
C GLY A 118 7.29 -5.74 10.25
N ALA A 119 6.63 -6.59 11.03
CA ALA A 119 5.90 -6.16 12.23
C ALA A 119 6.78 -5.52 13.31
N ASP A 120 8.09 -5.74 13.24
CA ASP A 120 9.13 -5.13 14.09
C ASP A 120 9.56 -3.75 13.59
N SER A 121 8.91 -3.21 12.57
CA SER A 121 9.24 -1.92 11.91
C SER A 121 10.63 -1.88 11.27
N LEU A 122 11.23 -3.03 10.95
CA LEU A 122 12.44 -3.11 10.16
C LEU A 122 12.13 -3.38 8.68
N LEU A 123 12.96 -2.85 7.80
CA LEU A 123 12.91 -3.16 6.38
C LEU A 123 13.69 -4.45 6.10
N TYR A 124 12.99 -5.48 5.63
CA TYR A 124 13.55 -6.74 5.18
C TYR A 124 13.85 -6.66 3.69
N VAL A 125 15.06 -7.05 3.30
CA VAL A 125 15.56 -6.90 1.94
C VAL A 125 16.10 -8.23 1.45
N LEU A 126 15.55 -8.74 0.35
CA LEU A 126 16.02 -9.91 -0.34
C LEU A 126 17.25 -9.61 -1.21
N GLN A 127 18.05 -10.63 -1.46
CA GLN A 127 19.23 -10.56 -2.29
C GLN A 127 19.18 -11.60 -3.42
N TRP A 128 19.30 -11.14 -4.67
CA TRP A 128 19.38 -12.00 -5.84
C TRP A 128 20.64 -12.89 -5.86
N SER A 129 21.75 -12.37 -5.35
CA SER A 129 23.06 -12.98 -5.39
C SER A 129 23.77 -12.92 -4.03
N GLY A 130 25.10 -13.12 -4.01
CA GLY A 130 25.87 -13.14 -2.78
C GLY A 130 25.56 -14.36 -1.93
N ASN A 131 25.36 -14.16 -0.62
CA ASN A 131 25.01 -15.25 0.29
C ASN A 131 23.49 -15.54 0.34
N GLY A 132 22.66 -14.74 -0.35
CA GLY A 132 21.20 -14.91 -0.43
C GLY A 132 20.44 -14.78 0.87
N LYS A 133 21.07 -14.32 1.97
CA LYS A 133 20.40 -14.13 3.24
C LYS A 133 19.56 -12.84 3.23
N VAL A 134 18.45 -12.87 3.94
CA VAL A 134 17.57 -11.69 4.11
C VAL A 134 18.26 -10.68 5.03
N ARG A 135 18.43 -9.45 4.55
CA ARG A 135 19.00 -8.34 5.33
C ARG A 135 17.92 -7.52 6.00
N ARG A 136 18.25 -6.94 7.15
CA ARG A 136 17.37 -6.00 7.86
C ARG A 136 18.02 -4.64 8.03
N TYR A 137 17.18 -3.61 7.93
CA TYR A 137 17.58 -2.21 8.10
C TYR A 137 16.56 -1.49 8.98
N GLN A 138 17.03 -0.51 9.77
CA GLN A 138 16.14 0.54 10.31
C GLN A 138 15.57 1.36 9.15
N LEU A 139 14.46 2.05 9.35
CA LEU A 139 13.85 2.88 8.31
C LEU A 139 14.64 4.17 8.00
N ASP A 140 15.72 4.43 8.73
CA ASP A 140 16.71 5.47 8.40
C ASP A 140 17.86 4.98 7.50
N GLY A 141 17.91 3.67 7.21
CA GLY A 141 18.94 3.03 6.39
C GLY A 141 20.07 2.36 7.20
N THR A 142 20.03 2.43 8.54
CA THR A 142 21.02 1.76 9.40
C THR A 142 20.89 0.24 9.27
N TYR A 143 21.98 -0.43 8.90
CA TYR A 143 22.03 -1.88 8.80
C TYR A 143 21.96 -2.54 10.18
N VAL A 144 20.99 -3.44 10.36
CA VAL A 144 20.77 -4.18 11.62
C VAL A 144 21.47 -5.53 11.61
N GLY A 145 21.51 -6.19 10.45
CA GLY A 145 22.11 -7.53 10.31
C GLY A 145 21.36 -8.43 9.35
N GLU A 146 21.85 -9.65 9.17
CA GLU A 146 21.16 -10.70 8.43
C GLU A 146 20.08 -11.33 9.35
N PHE A 147 18.90 -11.56 8.80
CA PHE A 147 17.80 -12.21 9.53
C PHE A 147 17.92 -13.74 9.44
N THR A 148 18.06 -14.26 8.21
CA THR A 148 18.06 -15.72 8.00
C THR A 148 19.43 -16.34 8.25
N ASN A 149 19.47 -17.51 8.90
CA ASN A 149 20.70 -18.25 9.13
C ASN A 149 21.22 -18.94 7.85
N LEU A 150 20.31 -19.18 6.87
CA LEU A 150 20.60 -19.74 5.55
C LEU A 150 20.16 -18.78 4.45
N GLY A 151 20.88 -18.76 3.32
CA GLY A 151 20.51 -17.94 2.16
C GLY A 151 19.56 -18.68 1.22
N VAL A 152 18.77 -17.89 0.48
CA VAL A 152 17.93 -18.34 -0.63
C VAL A 152 18.45 -17.73 -1.91
N ALA A 153 18.91 -18.55 -2.84
CA ALA A 153 19.47 -18.08 -4.10
C ALA A 153 18.39 -17.46 -4.99
N GLN A 154 18.72 -16.36 -5.63
CA GLN A 154 17.80 -15.63 -6.53
C GLN A 154 16.43 -15.43 -5.90
N SER A 155 16.42 -14.93 -4.66
CA SER A 155 15.17 -14.65 -3.93
C SER A 155 14.47 -13.40 -4.49
N ILE A 156 13.15 -13.50 -4.70
CA ILE A 156 12.35 -12.38 -5.22
C ILE A 156 11.14 -12.08 -4.32
N GLY A 157 10.44 -13.06 -3.78
CA GLY A 157 9.24 -12.85 -2.98
C GLY A 157 9.44 -13.17 -1.51
N LEU A 158 8.83 -12.37 -0.62
CA LEU A 158 8.80 -12.64 0.82
C LEU A 158 7.45 -12.26 1.42
N ASP A 159 6.99 -13.08 2.37
CA ASP A 159 5.85 -12.79 3.24
C ASP A 159 5.88 -13.61 4.51
N TRP A 160 5.02 -13.28 5.50
CA TRP A 160 4.93 -13.97 6.79
C TRP A 160 3.57 -14.64 6.98
N ASP A 161 3.59 -15.82 7.60
CA ASP A 161 2.37 -16.45 8.11
C ASP A 161 1.91 -15.83 9.44
N SER A 162 0.73 -16.24 9.91
CA SER A 162 0.13 -15.75 11.18
C SER A 162 0.99 -16.05 12.42
N ASN A 163 1.94 -17.00 12.32
CA ASN A 163 2.87 -17.35 13.39
C ASN A 163 4.19 -16.57 13.31
N GLY A 164 4.31 -15.65 12.34
CA GLY A 164 5.51 -14.86 12.10
C GLY A 164 6.65 -15.62 11.41
N ASN A 165 6.38 -16.81 10.82
CA ASN A 165 7.37 -17.47 10.01
C ASN A 165 7.51 -16.77 8.65
N LEU A 166 8.75 -16.54 8.23
CA LEU A 166 9.07 -15.92 6.95
C LEU A 166 9.11 -16.96 5.83
N PHE A 167 8.44 -16.68 4.73
CA PHE A 167 8.52 -17.43 3.49
C PHE A 167 9.33 -16.65 2.46
N VAL A 168 10.19 -17.32 1.72
CA VAL A 168 11.03 -16.71 0.69
C VAL A 168 11.02 -17.58 -0.55
N SER A 169 10.65 -17.01 -1.70
CA SER A 169 10.71 -17.68 -3.00
C SER A 169 12.12 -17.69 -3.57
N SER A 170 12.48 -18.76 -4.26
CA SER A 170 13.73 -18.93 -5.00
C SER A 170 13.43 -19.11 -6.48
N TYR A 171 13.74 -18.12 -7.31
CA TYR A 171 13.47 -18.15 -8.76
C TYR A 171 14.13 -19.36 -9.44
N SER A 172 15.46 -19.50 -9.30
CA SER A 172 16.18 -20.60 -9.92
C SER A 172 16.06 -21.94 -9.19
N GLY A 173 15.55 -21.90 -7.96
CA GLY A 173 15.34 -23.13 -7.17
C GLY A 173 13.97 -23.74 -7.38
N ASP A 174 13.05 -23.06 -8.08
CA ASP A 174 11.65 -23.48 -8.28
C ASP A 174 10.97 -23.90 -6.97
N ASN A 175 11.23 -23.13 -5.90
CA ASN A 175 10.75 -23.49 -4.56
C ASN A 175 10.44 -22.28 -3.70
N VAL A 176 9.75 -22.53 -2.56
CA VAL A 176 9.60 -21.57 -1.47
C VAL A 176 10.17 -22.19 -0.20
N ARG A 177 11.03 -21.45 0.49
CA ARG A 177 11.66 -21.83 1.75
C ARG A 177 11.00 -21.09 2.92
N LYS A 178 10.91 -21.76 4.05
CA LYS A 178 10.33 -21.23 5.30
C LYS A 178 11.39 -21.05 6.37
N PHE A 179 11.29 -19.97 7.14
CA PHE A 179 12.13 -19.67 8.31
C PHE A 179 11.25 -19.38 9.52
N ASP A 180 11.72 -19.74 10.72
CA ASP A 180 11.03 -19.40 11.96
C ASP A 180 11.12 -17.88 12.28
N PRO A 181 10.40 -17.37 13.30
CA PRO A 181 10.46 -15.95 13.69
C PRO A 181 11.84 -15.46 14.14
N ASN A 182 12.80 -16.36 14.37
CA ASN A 182 14.18 -16.03 14.70
C ASN A 182 15.12 -16.13 13.49
N GLY A 183 14.58 -16.46 12.30
CA GLY A 183 15.34 -16.63 11.05
C GLY A 183 16.04 -17.98 10.91
N ASN A 184 15.70 -18.99 11.74
CA ASN A 184 16.21 -20.33 11.55
C ASN A 184 15.48 -21.05 10.44
N ASP A 185 16.24 -21.74 9.60
CA ASP A 185 15.73 -22.49 8.46
C ASP A 185 14.83 -23.65 8.91
N LEU A 186 13.59 -23.67 8.41
CA LEU A 186 12.61 -24.75 8.57
C LEU A 186 12.54 -25.67 7.32
N GLY A 187 13.34 -25.38 6.30
CA GLY A 187 13.39 -26.15 5.07
C GLY A 187 12.55 -25.60 3.92
N VAL A 188 12.52 -26.34 2.84
CA VAL A 188 11.69 -26.04 1.66
C VAL A 188 10.27 -26.50 1.93
N ILE A 189 9.30 -25.58 1.90
CA ILE A 189 7.89 -25.87 2.14
C ILE A 189 7.13 -26.19 0.84
N VAL A 190 7.54 -25.57 -0.28
CA VAL A 190 7.04 -25.90 -1.62
C VAL A 190 8.23 -26.31 -2.49
N ALA A 191 8.23 -27.54 -2.97
CA ALA A 191 9.32 -28.14 -3.76
C ALA A 191 8.89 -28.60 -5.16
N SER A 192 7.66 -28.29 -5.57
CA SER A 192 7.13 -28.68 -6.88
C SER A 192 6.00 -27.79 -7.33
N ASN A 193 5.58 -27.95 -8.59
CA ASN A 193 4.54 -27.14 -9.24
C ASN A 193 4.91 -25.66 -9.43
N LEU A 194 6.18 -25.27 -9.35
CA LEU A 194 6.66 -23.92 -9.62
C LEU A 194 7.65 -23.94 -10.78
N ALA A 195 7.69 -22.83 -11.53
CA ALA A 195 8.64 -22.56 -12.59
C ALA A 195 9.02 -21.06 -12.53
N GLY A 196 10.15 -20.75 -11.92
CA GLY A 196 10.58 -19.38 -11.67
C GLY A 196 9.66 -18.60 -10.75
N PRO A 197 9.43 -19.05 -9.49
CA PRO A 197 8.56 -18.31 -8.56
C PRO A 197 9.13 -16.93 -8.25
N THR A 198 8.30 -15.92 -8.38
CA THR A 198 8.62 -14.52 -8.08
C THR A 198 7.96 -14.06 -6.80
N ASN A 199 7.08 -13.06 -6.85
CA ASN A 199 6.44 -12.54 -5.66
C ASN A 199 5.47 -13.53 -5.03
N ILE A 200 5.29 -13.42 -3.73
CA ILE A 200 4.41 -14.29 -2.94
C ILE A 200 3.58 -13.46 -1.98
N TRP A 201 2.43 -13.99 -1.57
CA TRP A 201 1.67 -13.47 -0.42
C TRP A 201 1.01 -14.62 0.34
N ILE A 202 0.67 -14.35 1.59
CA ILE A 202 -0.02 -15.28 2.48
C ILE A 202 -1.33 -14.64 2.91
N ASP A 203 -2.44 -15.39 2.82
CA ASP A 203 -3.75 -14.92 3.25
C ASP A 203 -3.98 -15.14 4.76
N GLU A 204 -5.10 -14.62 5.28
CA GLU A 204 -5.51 -14.75 6.68
C GLU A 204 -5.68 -16.20 7.18
N ASN A 205 -5.77 -17.17 6.27
CA ASN A 205 -5.88 -18.60 6.54
C ASN A 205 -4.53 -19.32 6.37
N ASP A 206 -3.43 -18.58 6.28
CA ASP A 206 -2.08 -19.08 6.03
C ASP A 206 -1.93 -19.85 4.70
N ASN A 207 -2.80 -19.60 3.72
CA ASN A 207 -2.55 -20.12 2.38
C ASN A 207 -1.50 -19.26 1.68
N LEU A 208 -0.56 -19.91 1.02
CA LEU A 208 0.49 -19.29 0.25
C LEU A 208 0.07 -19.17 -1.23
N PHE A 209 0.22 -18.00 -1.80
CA PHE A 209 0.05 -17.73 -3.22
C PHE A 209 1.39 -17.34 -3.82
N VAL A 210 1.71 -17.90 -4.98
CA VAL A 210 3.00 -17.72 -5.65
C VAL A 210 2.77 -17.30 -7.09
N LEU A 211 3.33 -16.16 -7.49
CA LEU A 211 3.44 -15.77 -8.88
C LEU A 211 4.50 -16.64 -9.55
N ASP A 212 4.14 -17.28 -10.64
CA ASP A 212 4.97 -18.26 -11.33
C ASP A 212 5.41 -17.66 -12.69
N TYR A 213 6.59 -17.07 -12.72
CA TYR A 213 7.06 -16.20 -13.82
C TYR A 213 7.19 -16.94 -15.15
N ASP A 214 7.85 -18.10 -15.14
CA ASP A 214 8.00 -18.98 -16.31
C ASP A 214 6.78 -19.89 -16.51
N GLY A 215 5.85 -19.86 -15.55
CA GLY A 215 4.53 -20.45 -15.64
C GLY A 215 3.48 -19.47 -16.18
N THR A 216 2.19 -19.82 -16.03
CA THR A 216 1.08 -19.02 -16.56
C THR A 216 0.02 -18.71 -15.52
N ALA A 217 0.34 -18.81 -14.25
CA ALA A 217 -0.63 -18.76 -13.17
C ALA A 217 -0.06 -18.14 -11.90
N VAL A 218 -0.96 -17.66 -11.02
CA VAL A 218 -0.69 -17.62 -9.59
C VAL A 218 -1.15 -18.95 -9.00
N LYS A 219 -0.25 -19.60 -8.30
CA LYS A 219 -0.50 -20.92 -7.70
C LYS A 219 -0.80 -20.80 -6.23
N LYS A 220 -1.84 -21.51 -5.77
CA LYS A 220 -2.24 -21.56 -4.38
C LYS A 220 -1.79 -22.85 -3.72
N PHE A 221 -1.19 -22.71 -2.54
CA PHE A 221 -0.79 -23.80 -1.67
C PHE A 221 -1.43 -23.61 -0.29
N ASN A 222 -1.69 -24.69 0.43
CA ASN A 222 -2.12 -24.57 1.81
C ASN A 222 -0.93 -24.27 2.75
N SER A 223 -1.21 -24.06 4.04
CA SER A 223 -0.21 -23.72 5.07
C SER A 223 0.90 -24.77 5.24
N ASN A 224 0.70 -26.00 4.73
CA ASN A 224 1.69 -27.07 4.73
C ASN A 224 2.46 -27.17 3.39
N GLY A 225 2.26 -26.24 2.46
CA GLY A 225 2.90 -26.21 1.16
C GLY A 225 2.31 -27.20 0.14
N ALA A 226 1.16 -27.82 0.40
CA ALA A 226 0.50 -28.69 -0.55
C ALA A 226 -0.27 -27.87 -1.60
N PHE A 227 0.00 -28.15 -2.88
CA PHE A 227 -0.67 -27.51 -4.01
C PHE A 227 -2.19 -27.71 -3.95
N GLN A 228 -2.93 -26.61 -4.13
CA GLN A 228 -4.38 -26.63 -4.13
C GLN A 228 -4.93 -26.48 -5.56
N ASN A 229 -4.59 -25.37 -6.20
CA ASN A 229 -5.04 -25.05 -7.56
C ASN A 229 -4.22 -23.92 -8.16
N ASN A 230 -4.46 -23.64 -9.44
CA ASN A 230 -4.10 -22.36 -10.04
C ASN A 230 -5.17 -21.35 -9.66
N PHE A 231 -4.82 -20.39 -8.84
CA PHE A 231 -5.73 -19.35 -8.33
C PHE A 231 -6.08 -18.32 -9.42
N ILE A 232 -5.05 -17.83 -10.14
CA ILE A 232 -5.22 -16.95 -11.31
C ILE A 232 -4.53 -17.62 -12.49
N ASN A 233 -5.15 -17.60 -13.66
CA ASN A 233 -4.60 -18.14 -14.90
C ASN A 233 -4.44 -17.03 -15.95
N GLY A 234 -3.73 -17.32 -17.03
CA GLY A 234 -3.56 -16.40 -18.17
C GLY A 234 -2.57 -15.28 -17.92
N LEU A 235 -1.60 -15.50 -17.02
CA LEU A 235 -0.46 -14.64 -16.79
C LEU A 235 0.77 -15.19 -17.53
N SER A 236 1.77 -14.33 -17.73
CA SER A 236 3.08 -14.72 -18.22
C SER A 236 4.11 -13.66 -17.84
N GLN A 237 5.23 -14.08 -17.31
CA GLN A 237 6.26 -13.19 -16.79
C GLN A 237 5.70 -12.22 -15.75
N SER A 238 4.86 -12.72 -14.84
CA SER A 238 4.23 -11.92 -13.77
C SER A 238 5.16 -11.83 -12.56
N GLU A 239 5.26 -10.62 -11.99
CA GLU A 239 6.13 -10.39 -10.84
C GLU A 239 5.55 -9.39 -9.82
N GLY A 240 5.13 -8.19 -10.25
CA GLY A 240 4.53 -7.20 -9.37
C GLY A 240 3.12 -7.58 -8.95
N VAL A 241 2.80 -7.43 -7.67
CA VAL A 241 1.44 -7.63 -7.14
C VAL A 241 1.17 -6.65 -6.01
N ASP A 242 -0.04 -6.08 -5.99
CA ASP A 242 -0.57 -5.33 -4.86
C ASP A 242 -2.10 -5.42 -4.79
N PHE A 243 -2.70 -4.99 -3.68
CA PHE A 243 -4.09 -5.25 -3.34
C PHE A 243 -4.83 -3.96 -3.01
N PHE A 244 -6.00 -3.78 -3.61
CA PHE A 244 -6.96 -2.76 -3.17
C PHE A 244 -7.61 -3.16 -1.83
N SER A 245 -8.10 -2.19 -1.09
CA SER A 245 -8.79 -2.41 0.19
C SER A 245 -10.05 -3.29 0.08
N ASN A 246 -10.65 -3.39 -1.11
CA ASN A 246 -11.78 -4.30 -1.39
C ASN A 246 -11.34 -5.73 -1.73
N GLY A 247 -10.03 -6.03 -1.67
CA GLY A 247 -9.44 -7.33 -1.98
C GLY A 247 -9.16 -7.58 -3.46
N ASN A 248 -9.46 -6.63 -4.37
CA ASN A 248 -9.07 -6.75 -5.77
C ASN A 248 -7.56 -6.72 -5.91
N ILE A 249 -7.05 -7.43 -6.91
CA ILE A 249 -5.62 -7.73 -7.09
C ILE A 249 -5.12 -7.09 -8.38
N LEU A 250 -4.06 -6.28 -8.29
CA LEU A 250 -3.30 -5.82 -9.45
C LEU A 250 -2.07 -6.69 -9.65
N ILE A 251 -1.86 -7.16 -10.87
CA ILE A 251 -0.69 -7.98 -11.23
C ILE A 251 -0.02 -7.42 -12.49
N GLY A 252 1.28 -7.14 -12.36
CA GLY A 252 2.15 -6.84 -13.50
C GLY A 252 2.36 -8.07 -14.37
N ASN A 253 2.05 -7.96 -15.67
CA ASN A 253 2.19 -9.05 -16.65
C ASN A 253 3.22 -8.66 -17.71
N GLY A 254 4.46 -9.13 -17.52
CA GLY A 254 5.61 -8.72 -18.33
C GLY A 254 5.49 -9.09 -19.79
N ALA A 255 4.92 -10.25 -20.11
CA ALA A 255 4.76 -10.68 -21.51
C ALA A 255 3.81 -9.82 -22.33
N THR A 256 2.89 -9.09 -21.69
CA THR A 256 1.96 -8.17 -22.37
C THR A 256 2.26 -6.71 -22.08
N SER A 257 3.32 -6.40 -21.32
CA SER A 257 3.67 -5.02 -20.94
C SER A 257 2.47 -4.26 -20.34
N SER A 258 1.71 -4.92 -19.46
CA SER A 258 0.44 -4.42 -18.91
C SER A 258 0.29 -4.76 -17.43
N VAL A 259 -0.68 -4.11 -16.76
CA VAL A 259 -1.10 -4.51 -15.40
C VAL A 259 -2.55 -4.96 -15.48
N LYS A 260 -2.81 -6.15 -14.96
CA LYS A 260 -4.14 -6.78 -14.97
C LYS A 260 -4.82 -6.66 -13.63
N LEU A 261 -6.14 -6.48 -13.64
CA LEU A 261 -7.00 -6.44 -12.46
C LEU A 261 -7.80 -7.73 -12.36
N PHE A 262 -7.79 -8.30 -11.17
CA PHE A 262 -8.59 -9.46 -10.79
C PHE A 262 -9.42 -9.13 -9.55
N ASP A 263 -10.53 -9.84 -9.36
CA ASP A 263 -11.26 -9.77 -8.09
C ASP A 263 -10.55 -10.58 -6.98
N SER A 264 -11.07 -10.51 -5.76
CA SER A 264 -10.54 -11.24 -4.59
C SER A 264 -10.59 -12.77 -4.73
N ASN A 265 -11.32 -13.31 -5.71
CA ASN A 265 -11.37 -14.74 -6.03
C ASN A 265 -10.45 -15.13 -7.18
N GLY A 266 -9.66 -14.18 -7.71
CA GLY A 266 -8.75 -14.39 -8.82
C GLY A 266 -9.41 -14.39 -10.20
N VAL A 267 -10.65 -13.91 -10.31
CA VAL A 267 -11.34 -13.78 -11.60
C VAL A 267 -10.92 -12.51 -12.29
N TYR A 268 -10.53 -12.63 -13.56
CA TYR A 268 -10.10 -11.48 -14.38
C TYR A 268 -11.24 -10.47 -14.56
N ILE A 269 -10.94 -9.21 -14.31
CA ILE A 269 -11.87 -8.08 -14.49
C ILE A 269 -11.53 -7.31 -15.78
N LYS A 270 -10.28 -6.79 -15.88
CA LYS A 270 -9.84 -5.99 -17.03
C LYS A 270 -8.32 -5.89 -17.11
N GLU A 271 -7.80 -5.46 -18.29
CA GLU A 271 -6.50 -4.79 -18.33
C GLU A 271 -6.65 -3.45 -17.59
N PHE A 272 -5.99 -3.29 -16.44
CA PHE A 272 -6.07 -2.08 -15.65
C PHE A 272 -5.16 -0.99 -16.22
N ILE A 273 -3.90 -1.33 -16.48
CA ILE A 273 -2.99 -0.51 -17.27
C ILE A 273 -2.80 -1.20 -18.61
N PRO A 274 -3.24 -0.56 -19.73
CA PRO A 274 -3.14 -1.13 -21.05
C PRO A 274 -1.70 -1.42 -21.50
N SER A 275 -1.53 -2.38 -22.38
CA SER A 275 -0.24 -2.77 -22.95
C SER A 275 0.55 -1.57 -23.48
N GLY A 276 1.77 -1.38 -22.99
CA GLY A 276 2.68 -0.34 -23.45
C GLY A 276 2.31 1.08 -23.05
N SER A 277 1.34 1.27 -22.15
CA SER A 277 0.90 2.59 -21.66
C SER A 277 2.07 3.42 -21.13
N GLY A 278 2.24 4.64 -21.65
CA GLY A 278 3.37 5.52 -21.31
C GLY A 278 4.74 5.04 -21.75
N GLY A 279 4.81 3.90 -22.45
CA GLY A 279 6.06 3.23 -22.84
C GLY A 279 6.47 2.10 -21.88
N LEU A 280 5.55 1.65 -21.02
CA LEU A 280 5.77 0.50 -20.12
C LEU A 280 6.17 -0.75 -20.92
N LEU A 281 7.26 -1.40 -20.50
CA LEU A 281 7.78 -2.60 -21.15
C LEU A 281 7.61 -3.84 -20.24
N ARG A 282 8.08 -3.76 -19.00
CA ARG A 282 8.06 -4.90 -18.06
C ARG A 282 7.70 -4.44 -16.65
N PRO A 283 6.42 -4.52 -16.26
CA PRO A 283 5.96 -4.18 -14.91
C PRO A 283 6.54 -5.18 -13.90
N ASN A 284 7.56 -4.75 -13.16
CA ASN A 284 8.33 -5.58 -12.25
C ASN A 284 7.83 -5.47 -10.81
N ALA A 285 7.48 -4.25 -10.36
CA ALA A 285 6.69 -4.00 -9.17
C ALA A 285 5.44 -3.20 -9.52
N VAL A 286 4.38 -3.43 -8.80
CA VAL A 286 3.13 -2.65 -8.83
C VAL A 286 2.82 -2.27 -7.40
N VAL A 287 2.55 -0.99 -7.15
CA VAL A 287 2.23 -0.46 -5.83
C VAL A 287 1.03 0.48 -5.92
N ILE A 288 0.02 0.22 -5.11
CA ILE A 288 -1.15 1.06 -4.90
C ILE A 288 -0.84 1.98 -3.72
N ARG A 289 -0.71 3.27 -3.99
CA ARG A 289 -0.50 4.26 -2.95
C ARG A 289 -1.79 5.00 -2.68
N GLU A 290 -2.31 4.89 -1.47
CA GLU A 290 -3.40 5.74 -1.03
C GLU A 290 -2.88 7.17 -0.84
N VAL A 291 -3.45 8.11 -1.56
CA VAL A 291 -3.16 9.52 -1.39
C VAL A 291 -4.32 10.19 -0.68
N ALA A 292 -4.01 11.05 0.28
CA ALA A 292 -5.04 11.86 0.89
C ALA A 292 -5.80 12.61 -0.22
N PRO A 293 -7.14 12.69 -0.19
CA PRO A 293 -7.89 13.38 -1.22
C PRO A 293 -7.36 14.80 -1.35
N VAL A 294 -6.83 15.13 -2.53
CA VAL A 294 -6.54 16.52 -2.87
C VAL A 294 -7.88 17.18 -3.02
N ASN A 295 -8.26 18.01 -2.07
CA ASN A 295 -9.40 18.91 -2.26
C ASN A 295 -9.03 19.86 -3.40
N VAL A 296 -9.39 19.50 -4.62
CA VAL A 296 -9.38 20.43 -5.76
C VAL A 296 -10.53 21.41 -5.52
N GLN A 297 -10.26 22.42 -4.73
CA GLN A 297 -11.04 23.66 -4.83
C GLN A 297 -10.55 24.38 -6.08
N GLU A 298 -11.48 24.62 -6.99
CA GLU A 298 -11.26 25.49 -8.14
C GLU A 298 -10.47 26.74 -7.73
N GLU A 299 -9.43 27.04 -8.53
CA GLU A 299 -8.61 28.25 -8.33
C GLU A 299 -9.51 29.51 -8.33
N SER A 300 -9.86 29.95 -7.15
CA SER A 300 -10.20 31.34 -6.93
C SER A 300 -9.82 31.74 -5.51
N SER A 301 -8.84 32.61 -5.44
CA SER A 301 -8.29 33.30 -4.26
C SER A 301 -7.13 32.59 -3.52
N ILE A 302 -6.04 33.32 -3.43
CA ILE A 302 -4.89 33.16 -2.54
C ILE A 302 -5.42 32.90 -1.11
N ASN A 303 -5.53 31.61 -0.72
CA ASN A 303 -5.85 31.24 0.65
C ASN A 303 -4.55 30.90 1.38
N THR A 304 -4.20 31.69 2.38
CA THR A 304 -3.27 31.34 3.44
C THR A 304 -3.67 29.95 4.00
N PRO A 305 -2.71 29.06 4.29
CA PRO A 305 -3.01 27.73 4.83
C PRO A 305 -3.84 27.86 6.11
N GLU A 306 -5.04 27.31 6.09
CA GLU A 306 -5.98 27.42 7.19
C GLU A 306 -5.67 26.39 8.28
N PHE A 307 -5.78 26.78 9.53
CA PHE A 307 -5.69 25.86 10.66
C PHE A 307 -6.86 24.89 10.64
N LYS A 308 -6.59 23.60 10.84
CA LYS A 308 -7.62 22.57 10.89
C LYS A 308 -7.21 21.44 11.83
N LEU A 309 -8.12 21.02 12.69
CA LEU A 309 -7.99 19.80 13.49
C LEU A 309 -8.84 18.70 12.86
N ASP A 310 -8.23 17.61 12.43
CA ASP A 310 -8.93 16.52 11.77
C ASP A 310 -9.68 15.64 12.77
N GLN A 311 -10.66 14.90 12.27
CA GLN A 311 -11.31 13.83 13.04
C GLN A 311 -10.31 12.71 13.26
N ASN A 312 -10.20 12.21 14.51
CA ASN A 312 -9.36 11.07 14.81
C ASN A 312 -9.80 9.81 14.04
N TYR A 313 -8.84 9.00 13.63
CA TYR A 313 -9.12 7.75 12.95
C TYR A 313 -8.26 6.60 13.52
N PRO A 314 -8.88 5.43 13.78
CA PRO A 314 -10.33 5.14 13.73
C PRO A 314 -11.15 5.91 14.79
N ASN A 315 -12.44 6.10 14.56
CA ASN A 315 -13.40 6.62 15.53
C ASN A 315 -14.78 5.96 15.28
N PRO A 316 -15.29 5.10 16.17
CA PRO A 316 -14.74 4.71 17.47
C PRO A 316 -13.40 3.97 17.39
N PHE A 317 -12.61 3.96 18.48
CA PHE A 317 -11.28 3.34 18.51
C PHE A 317 -11.07 2.42 19.73
N ASN A 318 -10.12 1.46 19.59
CA ASN A 318 -9.69 0.52 20.62
C ASN A 318 -8.31 -0.07 20.27
N PRO A 319 -7.26 0.03 21.11
CA PRO A 319 -7.09 1.07 22.13
C PRO A 319 -6.46 2.34 21.55
N SER A 320 -6.11 2.37 20.23
CA SER A 320 -5.32 3.41 19.60
C SER A 320 -6.08 4.16 18.53
N THR A 321 -5.78 5.46 18.38
CA THR A 321 -6.28 6.30 17.29
C THR A 321 -5.25 7.34 16.89
N LYS A 322 -5.20 7.73 15.63
CA LYS A 322 -4.34 8.82 15.13
C LYS A 322 -5.14 10.12 15.09
N ILE A 323 -4.55 11.20 15.58
CA ILE A 323 -5.10 12.55 15.52
C ILE A 323 -4.17 13.39 14.66
N GLY A 324 -4.68 13.96 13.56
CA GLY A 324 -3.97 14.86 12.66
C GLY A 324 -4.45 16.28 12.76
N TRP A 325 -3.59 17.25 12.41
CA TRP A 325 -3.97 18.66 12.26
C TRP A 325 -3.05 19.40 11.30
N GLN A 326 -3.61 20.42 10.64
CA GLN A 326 -2.88 21.36 9.82
C GLN A 326 -2.62 22.64 10.60
N SER A 327 -1.37 23.10 10.66
CA SER A 327 -0.98 24.37 11.26
C SER A 327 -0.43 25.31 10.20
N SER A 328 -0.95 26.54 10.12
CA SER A 328 -0.44 27.55 9.19
C SER A 328 0.82 28.25 9.68
N VAL A 329 1.19 28.06 10.96
CA VAL A 329 2.37 28.70 11.56
C VAL A 329 3.17 27.68 12.37
N SER A 330 4.49 27.88 12.39
CA SER A 330 5.39 27.19 13.32
C SER A 330 5.28 27.83 14.71
N GLY A 331 5.29 27.03 15.77
CA GLY A 331 5.17 27.54 17.13
C GLY A 331 4.88 26.44 18.16
N ARG A 332 4.74 26.86 19.42
CA ARG A 332 4.31 25.93 20.47
C ARG A 332 2.85 25.53 20.24
N GLN A 333 2.60 24.25 20.15
CA GLN A 333 1.27 23.67 19.96
C GLN A 333 0.95 22.72 21.13
N THR A 334 -0.31 22.72 21.54
CA THR A 334 -0.80 21.81 22.58
C THR A 334 -2.00 21.05 22.07
N LEU A 335 -1.97 19.73 22.29
CA LEU A 335 -3.10 18.84 22.02
C LEU A 335 -3.41 18.06 23.30
N LYS A 336 -4.60 18.27 23.85
CA LYS A 336 -5.02 17.69 25.12
C LYS A 336 -6.33 16.96 24.99
N VAL A 337 -6.54 15.92 25.79
CA VAL A 337 -7.76 15.12 25.84
C VAL A 337 -8.50 15.37 27.13
N TYR A 338 -9.83 15.48 27.06
CA TYR A 338 -10.74 15.78 28.15
C TYR A 338 -11.88 14.77 28.22
N ASP A 339 -12.36 14.49 29.41
CA ASP A 339 -13.61 13.77 29.63
C ASP A 339 -14.85 14.66 29.40
N VAL A 340 -16.04 14.09 29.53
CA VAL A 340 -17.31 14.82 29.34
C VAL A 340 -17.57 15.88 30.41
N LEU A 341 -16.84 15.86 31.54
CA LEU A 341 -16.92 16.83 32.61
C LEU A 341 -15.91 17.98 32.44
N GLY A 342 -15.06 17.89 31.41
CA GLY A 342 -14.00 18.87 31.13
C GLY A 342 -12.71 18.63 31.92
N ASN A 343 -12.54 17.49 32.59
CA ASN A 343 -11.29 17.15 33.25
C ASN A 343 -10.27 16.69 32.20
N GLU A 344 -9.04 17.21 32.29
CA GLU A 344 -7.94 16.76 31.44
C GLU A 344 -7.54 15.31 31.79
N VAL A 345 -7.57 14.42 30.79
CA VAL A 345 -7.21 13.00 30.96
C VAL A 345 -5.87 12.64 30.30
N ALA A 346 -5.41 13.44 29.34
CA ALA A 346 -4.10 13.29 28.72
C ALA A 346 -3.63 14.58 28.04
N THR A 347 -2.33 14.85 28.10
CA THR A 347 -1.64 15.80 27.21
C THR A 347 -0.87 15.00 26.17
N LEU A 348 -1.23 15.12 24.88
CA LEU A 348 -0.63 14.35 23.77
C LEU A 348 0.52 15.12 23.12
N VAL A 349 0.41 16.44 23.06
CA VAL A 349 1.43 17.33 22.51
C VAL A 349 1.49 18.59 23.38
N ASP A 350 2.68 19.03 23.75
CA ASP A 350 2.97 20.33 24.36
C ASP A 350 4.40 20.75 24.02
N GLU A 351 4.63 21.04 22.73
CA GLU A 351 5.98 21.34 22.23
C GLU A 351 5.93 22.24 20.98
N TYR A 352 7.12 22.67 20.52
CA TYR A 352 7.26 23.40 19.26
C TYR A 352 7.06 22.44 18.08
N ARG A 353 6.16 22.81 17.16
CA ARG A 353 5.91 22.11 15.90
C ARG A 353 6.01 23.08 14.73
N ASN A 354 6.50 22.57 13.59
CA ASN A 354 6.57 23.34 12.36
C ASN A 354 5.17 23.58 11.76
N ALA A 355 5.06 24.62 10.93
CA ALA A 355 3.92 24.78 10.05
C ALA A 355 3.83 23.57 9.12
N GLY A 356 2.60 23.23 8.69
CA GLY A 356 2.31 22.07 7.88
C GLY A 356 1.42 21.07 8.62
N PHE A 357 1.34 19.86 8.07
CA PHE A 357 0.58 18.76 8.67
C PHE A 357 1.38 18.13 9.82
N ASN A 358 0.69 17.93 10.93
CA ASN A 358 1.21 17.30 12.15
C ASN A 358 0.28 16.19 12.58
N SER A 359 0.79 15.16 13.23
CA SER A 359 -0.04 14.08 13.78
C SER A 359 0.57 13.45 15.02
N VAL A 360 -0.26 12.77 15.81
CA VAL A 360 0.14 11.98 16.97
C VAL A 360 -0.72 10.72 17.08
N LEU A 361 -0.09 9.61 17.46
CA LEU A 361 -0.81 8.39 17.84
C LEU A 361 -1.18 8.46 19.34
N TYR A 362 -2.46 8.34 19.64
CA TYR A 362 -2.96 8.23 21.01
C TYR A 362 -3.37 6.81 21.31
N THR A 363 -2.72 6.20 22.29
CA THR A 363 -3.06 4.87 22.81
C THR A 363 -3.55 5.00 24.24
N VAL A 364 -4.79 4.56 24.48
CA VAL A 364 -5.41 4.61 25.80
C VAL A 364 -4.86 3.48 26.67
N ASN A 365 -4.38 3.81 27.86
CA ASN A 365 -4.08 2.81 28.87
C ASN A 365 -5.36 2.22 29.48
N SER A 366 -5.25 1.06 30.12
CA SER A 366 -6.40 0.29 30.65
C SER A 366 -7.25 0.99 31.71
N SER A 367 -6.87 2.20 32.16
CA SER A 367 -7.54 2.93 33.24
C SER A 367 -8.73 3.78 32.80
N LEU A 368 -8.81 4.16 31.51
CA LEU A 368 -9.93 4.95 31.00
C LEU A 368 -11.15 4.07 30.70
N PRO A 369 -12.36 4.47 31.10
CA PRO A 369 -13.60 3.77 30.74
C PRO A 369 -13.98 4.01 29.27
N SER A 370 -14.75 3.09 28.68
CA SER A 370 -15.39 3.33 27.39
C SER A 370 -16.32 4.55 27.47
N GLY A 371 -16.29 5.41 26.47
CA GLY A 371 -17.10 6.63 26.49
C GLY A 371 -16.69 7.67 25.46
N VAL A 372 -17.30 8.84 25.60
CA VAL A 372 -17.04 10.02 24.79
C VAL A 372 -15.94 10.85 25.44
N TYR A 373 -14.98 11.27 24.64
CA TYR A 373 -13.90 12.17 25.01
C TYR A 373 -13.81 13.29 23.98
N TYR A 374 -13.17 14.40 24.37
CA TYR A 374 -12.91 15.54 23.52
C TYR A 374 -11.42 15.78 23.44
N TYR A 375 -10.88 16.07 22.25
CA TYR A 375 -9.51 16.51 22.11
C TYR A 375 -9.47 17.94 21.60
N HIS A 376 -8.58 18.72 22.20
CA HIS A 376 -8.50 20.16 22.06
C HIS A 376 -7.10 20.56 21.59
N LEU A 377 -7.02 21.13 20.38
CA LEU A 377 -5.79 21.68 19.82
C LEU A 377 -5.75 23.18 20.04
N ARG A 378 -4.59 23.67 20.49
CA ARG A 378 -4.24 25.10 20.50
C ARG A 378 -2.91 25.31 19.78
N ALA A 379 -2.88 26.22 18.80
CA ALA A 379 -1.71 26.58 18.00
C ALA A 379 -1.74 28.10 17.76
N GLY A 380 -0.98 28.87 18.54
CA GLY A 380 -1.07 30.33 18.56
C GLY A 380 -2.44 30.79 19.06
N SER A 381 -3.16 31.57 18.22
CA SER A 381 -4.54 32.01 18.48
C SER A 381 -5.60 31.02 18.03
N PHE A 382 -5.23 30.00 17.26
CA PHE A 382 -6.15 28.97 16.78
C PHE A 382 -6.50 27.98 17.91
N ILE A 383 -7.79 27.69 18.04
CA ILE A 383 -8.34 26.74 19.01
C ILE A 383 -9.44 25.94 18.31
N GLN A 384 -9.33 24.59 18.34
CA GLN A 384 -10.39 23.72 17.84
C GLN A 384 -10.53 22.48 18.73
N THR A 385 -11.76 22.00 18.87
CA THR A 385 -12.10 20.82 19.67
C THR A 385 -12.92 19.84 18.83
N ASN A 386 -12.54 18.57 18.84
CA ASN A 386 -13.29 17.50 18.20
C ASN A 386 -13.65 16.41 19.22
N LYS A 387 -14.65 15.61 18.87
CA LYS A 387 -15.15 14.50 19.70
C LYS A 387 -14.57 13.18 19.22
N MET A 388 -14.20 12.29 20.14
CA MET A 388 -13.84 10.90 19.87
C MET A 388 -14.58 9.92 20.76
N ILE A 389 -14.71 8.67 20.33
CA ILE A 389 -15.40 7.60 21.07
C ILE A 389 -14.40 6.47 21.30
N TYR A 390 -14.14 6.19 22.58
CA TYR A 390 -13.34 5.05 22.99
C TYR A 390 -14.24 3.86 23.35
N LEU A 391 -13.93 2.69 22.82
CA LEU A 391 -14.61 1.42 23.12
C LEU A 391 -13.57 0.43 23.67
N LYS A 392 -13.89 -0.22 24.79
CA LYS A 392 -13.07 -1.32 25.33
C LYS A 392 -13.46 -2.63 24.67
#